data_99f4bdd45a01e9bac6e817148b08a275
#
_entry.id   99f4bdd45a01e9bac6e817148b08a275
#
_cell.length_a   1.000
_cell.length_b   1.000
_cell.length_c   1.000
_cell.angle_alpha   90.00
_cell.angle_beta   90.00
_cell.angle_gamma   90.00
#
_symmetry.space_group_name_H-M   'P 1'
#
loop_
_entity.id
_entity.type
_entity.pdbx_description
1 polymer ?
#
loop_
_entity_poly.entity_id
_entity_poly.type
_entity_poly.pdbx_seq_one_letter_code
_entity_poly.pdbx_strand_id
1 'polypeptide(L)'
;IGSTQLNKRPMNRITDLLVGHGAQMKIKNNFLPINFNPKEYSFSFQNTKVPSAQVKSALILASLYHNEPTLIEETVPTRDHTERMLVAMGVDILRLGNTLTVPPTTKLEPLNITIPGDISSGAFLIALGLLRGKEIILSNMLINERRLGFIKVLKRMEAKIEILNIREENNEVIG
;
A
#
# COMPACT_ATOMS: atom_id res chain seq x y z
N ILE A 1 -10.76 16.67 -9.61
CA ILE A 1 -12.02 16.88 -8.86
C ILE A 1 -12.58 15.48 -8.60
N GLY A 2 -12.70 15.09 -7.33
CA GLY A 2 -13.23 13.80 -6.93
C GLY A 2 -14.76 13.76 -6.90
N SER A 3 -15.33 12.56 -6.72
CA SER A 3 -16.77 12.43 -6.46
C SER A 3 -17.15 13.13 -5.14
N THR A 4 -18.43 13.45 -4.96
CA THR A 4 -18.93 14.07 -3.73
C THR A 4 -18.56 13.29 -2.47
N GLN A 5 -18.50 11.96 -2.56
CA GLN A 5 -18.08 11.09 -1.45
C GLN A 5 -16.59 11.20 -1.17
N LEU A 6 -15.75 11.28 -2.18
CA LEU A 6 -14.29 11.44 -2.02
C LEU A 6 -13.94 12.79 -1.41
N ASN A 7 -14.61 13.86 -1.85
CA ASN A 7 -14.37 15.20 -1.32
C ASN A 7 -14.74 15.35 0.17
N LYS A 8 -15.57 14.45 0.70
CA LYS A 8 -15.95 14.40 2.13
C LYS A 8 -15.03 13.50 2.97
N ARG A 9 -13.98 12.89 2.39
CA ARG A 9 -13.04 12.09 3.15
C ARG A 9 -12.01 12.97 3.83
N PRO A 10 -11.79 12.80 5.16
CA PRO A 10 -10.79 13.59 5.87
C PRO A 10 -9.37 13.19 5.43
N MET A 11 -8.53 14.20 5.20
CA MET A 11 -7.16 14.07 4.73
C MET A 11 -6.10 14.16 5.83
N ASN A 12 -6.52 14.47 7.06
CA ASN A 12 -5.64 14.73 8.19
C ASN A 12 -4.65 13.58 8.50
N ARG A 13 -4.98 12.33 8.20
CA ARG A 13 -4.06 11.20 8.38
C ARG A 13 -2.71 11.39 7.69
N ILE A 14 -2.71 12.08 6.56
CA ILE A 14 -1.50 12.34 5.76
C ILE A 14 -1.03 13.77 6.01
N THR A 15 -1.95 14.74 5.98
CA THR A 15 -1.57 16.16 6.08
C THR A 15 -0.95 16.51 7.42
N ASP A 16 -1.47 15.98 8.54
CA ASP A 16 -0.92 16.25 9.88
C ASP A 16 0.51 15.72 10.00
N LEU A 17 0.79 14.55 9.41
CA LEU A 17 2.15 14.00 9.39
C LEU A 17 3.08 14.88 8.56
N LEU A 18 2.70 15.20 7.32
CA LEU A 18 3.56 15.99 6.43
C LEU A 18 3.78 17.41 6.97
N VAL A 19 2.74 18.05 7.52
CA VAL A 19 2.84 19.38 8.17
C VAL A 19 3.71 19.31 9.43
N GLY A 20 3.56 18.26 10.23
CA GLY A 20 4.40 18.02 11.41
C GLY A 20 5.90 17.90 11.08
N HIS A 21 6.23 17.64 9.82
CA HIS A 21 7.60 17.53 9.30
C HIS A 21 8.01 18.70 8.39
N GLY A 22 7.26 19.79 8.42
CA GLY A 22 7.65 21.04 7.76
C GLY A 22 6.99 21.27 6.41
N ALA A 23 6.15 20.34 5.89
CA ALA A 23 5.42 20.59 4.68
C ALA A 23 4.42 21.74 4.84
N GLN A 24 4.46 22.73 3.93
CA GLN A 24 3.55 23.84 3.98
C GLN A 24 2.27 23.54 3.20
N MET A 25 1.20 23.27 3.92
CA MET A 25 -0.11 22.96 3.36
C MET A 25 -1.20 23.84 3.97
N LYS A 26 -2.15 24.26 3.13
CA LYS A 26 -3.40 24.88 3.58
C LYS A 26 -4.54 23.92 3.26
N ILE A 27 -5.26 23.50 4.28
CA ILE A 27 -6.41 22.61 4.18
C ILE A 27 -7.57 23.21 4.96
N LYS A 28 -8.77 23.18 4.39
CA LYS A 28 -9.98 23.69 5.05
C LYS A 28 -10.75 22.51 5.65
N ASN A 29 -10.96 22.53 6.97
CA ASN A 29 -11.75 21.53 7.68
C ASN A 29 -11.30 20.07 7.43
N ASN A 30 -10.02 19.85 7.18
CA ASN A 30 -9.43 18.53 6.86
C ASN A 30 -9.95 17.86 5.58
N PHE A 31 -10.58 18.59 4.67
CA PHE A 31 -11.10 18.08 3.40
C PHE A 31 -10.38 18.69 2.20
N LEU A 32 -10.53 18.05 1.04
CA LEU A 32 -10.07 18.63 -0.22
C LEU A 32 -10.84 19.93 -0.55
N PRO A 33 -10.19 20.89 -1.24
CA PRO A 33 -8.85 20.84 -1.80
C PRO A 33 -7.74 21.13 -0.79
N ILE A 34 -6.55 20.59 -1.05
CA ILE A 34 -5.33 20.91 -0.34
C ILE A 34 -4.51 21.85 -1.21
N ASN A 35 -4.13 23.01 -0.66
CA ASN A 35 -3.17 23.90 -1.30
C ASN A 35 -1.79 23.60 -0.72
N PHE A 36 -0.91 23.14 -1.57
CA PHE A 36 0.46 22.82 -1.23
C PHE A 36 1.38 23.97 -1.66
N ASN A 37 2.18 24.47 -0.73
CA ASN A 37 3.24 25.43 -1.04
C ASN A 37 4.57 24.67 -1.06
N PRO A 38 5.17 24.45 -2.23
CA PRO A 38 6.41 23.70 -2.32
C PRO A 38 7.53 24.47 -1.63
N LYS A 39 8.02 23.93 -0.53
CA LYS A 39 9.26 24.31 0.15
C LYS A 39 10.03 23.06 0.40
N GLU A 40 11.35 23.19 0.44
CA GLU A 40 12.18 22.10 0.94
C GLU A 40 11.77 21.77 2.37
N TYR A 41 11.45 20.53 2.60
CA TYR A 41 11.25 19.96 3.91
C TYR A 41 11.97 18.62 3.96
N SER A 42 12.48 18.26 5.11
CA SER A 42 13.24 17.04 5.28
C SER A 42 12.79 16.34 6.55
N PHE A 43 12.73 15.03 6.48
CA PHE A 43 12.56 14.17 7.63
C PHE A 43 13.44 12.93 7.48
N SER A 44 14.27 12.67 8.48
CA SER A 44 15.15 11.49 8.50
C SER A 44 14.49 10.27 9.14
N PHE A 45 13.52 10.49 10.02
CA PHE A 45 12.80 9.44 10.73
C PHE A 45 11.30 9.74 10.82
N GLN A 46 10.49 8.70 10.56
CA GLN A 46 9.03 8.75 10.64
C GLN A 46 8.46 7.54 11.35
N ASN A 47 7.46 7.76 12.17
CA ASN A 47 6.65 6.68 12.74
C ASN A 47 5.21 6.82 12.23
N THR A 48 4.66 5.73 11.71
CA THR A 48 3.31 5.75 11.11
C THR A 48 2.19 5.83 12.15
N LYS A 49 2.43 6.09 13.41
CA LYS A 49 1.47 6.23 14.53
C LYS A 49 0.19 5.39 14.43
N VAL A 50 -0.29 5.15 13.23
CA VAL A 50 -1.46 4.33 12.90
C VAL A 50 -1.09 3.29 11.84
N PRO A 51 -1.60 2.04 11.93
CA PRO A 51 -1.34 1.00 10.92
C PRO A 51 -2.14 1.29 9.64
N SER A 52 -1.56 2.09 8.76
CA SER A 52 -2.19 2.49 7.50
C SER A 52 -1.19 2.42 6.34
N ALA A 53 -1.46 1.52 5.39
CA ALA A 53 -0.67 1.43 4.17
C ALA A 53 -0.70 2.72 3.34
N GLN A 54 -1.79 3.48 3.39
CA GLN A 54 -1.89 4.77 2.68
C GLN A 54 -0.95 5.81 3.28
N VAL A 55 -0.88 5.90 4.61
CA VAL A 55 0.03 6.80 5.32
C VAL A 55 1.48 6.41 5.01
N LYS A 56 1.81 5.13 5.12
CA LYS A 56 3.14 4.62 4.76
C LYS A 56 3.50 4.95 3.31
N SER A 57 2.61 4.68 2.36
CA SER A 57 2.86 4.98 0.95
C SER A 57 3.12 6.48 0.71
N ALA A 58 2.37 7.36 1.38
CA ALA A 58 2.59 8.80 1.28
C ALA A 58 3.97 9.20 1.80
N LEU A 59 4.42 8.62 2.93
CA LEU A 59 5.75 8.86 3.48
C LEU A 59 6.85 8.33 2.56
N ILE A 60 6.70 7.10 2.05
CA ILE A 60 7.66 6.51 1.11
C ILE A 60 7.81 7.40 -0.13
N LEU A 61 6.70 7.80 -0.77
CA LEU A 61 6.75 8.63 -1.97
C LEU A 61 7.35 10.02 -1.69
N ALA A 62 7.06 10.61 -0.54
CA ALA A 62 7.67 11.88 -0.14
C ALA A 62 9.18 11.73 0.09
N SER A 63 9.62 10.60 0.66
CA SER A 63 11.03 10.31 0.93
C SER A 63 11.90 10.21 -0.33
N LEU A 64 11.34 9.80 -1.46
CA LEU A 64 12.09 9.71 -2.73
C LEU A 64 12.69 11.05 -3.18
N TYR A 65 12.09 12.16 -2.77
CA TYR A 65 12.51 13.51 -3.13
C TYR A 65 13.47 14.15 -2.10
N HIS A 66 13.84 13.44 -1.06
CA HIS A 66 14.79 13.94 -0.08
C HIS A 66 16.22 13.82 -0.58
N ASN A 67 17.15 14.48 0.15
CA ASN A 67 18.57 14.39 -0.15
C ASN A 67 19.27 13.24 0.61
N GLU A 68 18.63 12.74 1.67
CA GLU A 68 19.14 11.69 2.55
C GLU A 68 18.13 10.56 2.71
N PRO A 69 18.58 9.34 3.02
CA PRO A 69 17.69 8.23 3.29
C PRO A 69 16.73 8.52 4.45
N THR A 70 15.49 8.09 4.31
CA THR A 70 14.46 8.22 5.35
C THR A 70 14.18 6.88 6.00
N LEU A 71 14.15 6.86 7.33
CA LEU A 71 13.70 5.71 8.11
C LEU A 71 12.20 5.84 8.40
N ILE A 72 11.42 4.84 8.01
CA ILE A 72 9.97 4.79 8.29
C ILE A 72 9.68 3.56 9.15
N GLU A 73 9.23 3.80 10.38
CA GLU A 73 8.85 2.75 11.31
C GLU A 73 7.34 2.54 11.30
N GLU A 74 6.91 1.32 11.08
CA GLU A 74 5.51 0.92 11.20
C GLU A 74 5.23 0.40 12.63
N THR A 75 4.16 0.87 13.27
CA THR A 75 3.71 0.31 14.54
C THR A 75 3.27 -1.15 14.39
N VAL A 76 2.61 -1.45 13.28
CA VAL A 76 2.22 -2.80 12.84
C VAL A 76 2.43 -2.87 11.33
N PRO A 77 3.07 -3.92 10.81
CA PRO A 77 3.27 -4.09 9.38
C PRO A 77 1.96 -4.05 8.60
N THR A 78 1.91 -3.20 7.59
CA THR A 78 0.77 -3.05 6.69
C THR A 78 1.07 -3.60 5.30
N ARG A 79 0.11 -3.52 4.37
CA ARG A 79 0.30 -3.93 2.97
C ARG A 79 1.53 -3.24 2.36
N ASP A 80 2.30 -3.97 1.56
CA ASP A 80 3.63 -3.59 1.08
C ASP A 80 3.71 -3.44 -0.46
N HIS A 81 2.58 -3.18 -1.11
CA HIS A 81 2.53 -3.05 -2.57
C HIS A 81 3.37 -1.86 -3.09
N THR A 82 3.41 -0.75 -2.36
CA THR A 82 4.21 0.43 -2.75
C THR A 82 5.70 0.10 -2.72
N GLU A 83 6.16 -0.56 -1.67
CA GLU A 83 7.55 -1.01 -1.54
C GLU A 83 7.92 -1.96 -2.67
N ARG A 84 7.09 -2.99 -2.89
CA ARG A 84 7.32 -3.99 -3.93
C ARG A 84 7.40 -3.37 -5.33
N MET A 85 6.46 -2.48 -5.64
CA MET A 85 6.45 -1.76 -6.91
C MET A 85 7.70 -0.89 -7.07
N LEU A 86 8.07 -0.11 -6.07
CA LEU A 86 9.26 0.75 -6.12
C LEU A 86 10.55 -0.05 -6.24
N VAL A 87 10.66 -1.19 -5.55
CA VAL A 87 11.81 -2.10 -5.71
C VAL A 87 11.86 -2.65 -7.14
N ALA A 88 10.73 -3.04 -7.73
CA ALA A 88 10.68 -3.43 -9.14
C ALA A 88 11.05 -2.28 -10.11
N MET A 89 10.84 -1.02 -9.70
CA MET A 89 11.26 0.19 -10.43
C MET A 89 12.71 0.61 -10.13
N GLY A 90 13.48 -0.21 -9.42
CA GLY A 90 14.91 0.01 -9.17
C GLY A 90 15.24 0.80 -7.90
N VAL A 91 14.27 1.03 -6.99
CA VAL A 91 14.55 1.69 -5.71
C VAL A 91 15.04 0.66 -4.68
N ASP A 92 16.18 0.90 -4.07
CA ASP A 92 16.77 0.00 -3.07
C ASP A 92 16.15 0.23 -1.68
N ILE A 93 14.88 -0.13 -1.52
CA ILE A 93 14.19 -0.06 -0.23
C ILE A 93 14.59 -1.26 0.63
N LEU A 94 15.19 -0.99 1.78
CA LEU A 94 15.56 -2.02 2.75
C LEU A 94 14.50 -2.12 3.86
N ARG A 95 14.20 -3.33 4.27
CA ARG A 95 13.32 -3.59 5.42
C ARG A 95 14.08 -4.37 6.49
N LEU A 96 14.08 -3.83 7.70
CA LEU A 96 14.58 -4.52 8.89
C LEU A 96 13.47 -4.53 9.96
N GLY A 97 12.82 -5.66 10.14
CA GLY A 97 11.65 -5.77 11.02
C GLY A 97 10.52 -4.85 10.58
N ASN A 98 10.14 -3.92 11.44
CA ASN A 98 9.10 -2.92 11.18
C ASN A 98 9.62 -1.62 10.58
N THR A 99 10.93 -1.49 10.37
CA THR A 99 11.55 -0.27 9.82
C THR A 99 11.89 -0.45 8.35
N LEU A 100 11.53 0.56 7.56
CA LEU A 100 11.92 0.71 6.16
C LEU A 100 12.99 1.79 6.07
N THR A 101 14.02 1.54 5.28
CA THR A 101 14.96 2.57 4.82
C THR A 101 14.66 2.87 3.38
N VAL A 102 14.25 4.10 3.09
CA VAL A 102 13.90 4.57 1.75
C VAL A 102 14.98 5.54 1.29
N PRO A 103 15.80 5.19 0.28
CA PRO A 103 16.82 6.09 -0.25
C PRO A 103 16.19 7.19 -1.11
N PRO A 104 16.84 8.35 -1.23
CA PRO A 104 16.47 9.34 -2.23
C PRO A 104 16.61 8.75 -3.63
N THR A 105 15.71 9.10 -4.52
CA THR A 105 15.65 8.53 -5.86
C THR A 105 15.22 9.59 -6.87
N THR A 106 16.07 9.85 -7.84
CA THR A 106 15.79 10.84 -8.90
C THR A 106 15.19 10.22 -10.15
N LYS A 107 15.31 8.91 -10.31
CA LYS A 107 14.86 8.18 -11.50
C LYS A 107 14.21 6.86 -11.09
N LEU A 108 13.05 6.59 -11.66
CA LEU A 108 12.37 5.31 -11.56
C LEU A 108 12.36 4.63 -12.94
N GLU A 109 12.67 3.34 -12.96
CA GLU A 109 12.56 2.56 -14.18
C GLU A 109 11.09 2.22 -14.47
N PRO A 110 10.61 2.42 -15.70
CA PRO A 110 9.23 2.12 -16.04
C PRO A 110 8.96 0.62 -15.98
N LEU A 111 7.78 0.25 -15.47
CA LEU A 111 7.32 -1.14 -15.44
C LEU A 111 6.28 -1.41 -16.53
N ASN A 112 6.37 -2.58 -17.14
CA ASN A 112 5.29 -3.15 -17.92
C ASN A 112 4.61 -4.24 -17.08
N ILE A 113 3.42 -3.94 -16.55
CA ILE A 113 2.73 -4.81 -15.61
C ILE A 113 1.30 -5.14 -16.09
N THR A 114 0.87 -6.36 -15.81
CA THR A 114 -0.54 -6.73 -15.84
C THR A 114 -1.07 -6.63 -14.41
N ILE A 115 -2.08 -5.79 -14.18
CA ILE A 115 -2.67 -5.62 -12.84
C ILE A 115 -3.41 -6.90 -12.45
N PRO A 116 -3.01 -7.59 -11.39
CA PRO A 116 -3.69 -8.81 -10.94
C PRO A 116 -5.04 -8.49 -10.27
N GLY A 117 -5.89 -9.51 -10.16
CA GLY A 117 -7.17 -9.41 -9.48
C GLY A 117 -7.01 -9.14 -7.99
N ASP A 118 -7.87 -8.28 -7.43
CA ASP A 118 -7.89 -8.00 -6.00
C ASP A 118 -8.61 -9.10 -5.23
N ILE A 119 -7.89 -9.81 -4.35
CA ILE A 119 -8.45 -10.89 -3.53
C ILE A 119 -9.58 -10.41 -2.61
N SER A 120 -9.61 -9.13 -2.22
CA SER A 120 -10.71 -8.58 -1.43
C SER A 120 -12.00 -8.46 -2.25
N SER A 121 -11.89 -8.12 -3.52
CA SER A 121 -13.03 -8.14 -4.47
C SER A 121 -13.45 -9.57 -4.80
N GLY A 122 -12.48 -10.47 -4.97
CA GLY A 122 -12.71 -11.90 -5.18
C GLY A 122 -13.41 -12.60 -4.02
N ALA A 123 -13.33 -12.04 -2.80
CA ALA A 123 -13.93 -12.64 -1.60
C ALA A 123 -15.44 -12.92 -1.74
N PHE A 124 -16.18 -12.06 -2.45
CA PHE A 124 -17.61 -12.27 -2.69
C PHE A 124 -17.87 -13.50 -3.57
N LEU A 125 -17.05 -13.72 -4.60
CA LEU A 125 -17.17 -14.89 -5.47
C LEU A 125 -16.74 -16.16 -4.75
N ILE A 126 -15.68 -16.10 -3.95
CA ILE A 126 -15.23 -17.22 -3.10
C ILE A 126 -16.35 -17.62 -2.15
N ALA A 127 -16.95 -16.67 -1.44
CA ALA A 127 -18.07 -16.93 -0.54
C ALA A 127 -19.27 -17.53 -1.28
N LEU A 128 -19.60 -17.02 -2.46
CA LEU A 128 -20.68 -17.57 -3.30
C LEU A 128 -20.42 -19.02 -3.69
N GLY A 129 -19.20 -19.37 -4.12
CA GLY A 129 -18.82 -20.74 -4.47
C GLY A 129 -18.97 -21.69 -3.30
N LEU A 130 -18.45 -21.31 -2.14
CA LEU A 130 -18.54 -22.12 -0.91
C LEU A 130 -19.99 -22.33 -0.47
N LEU A 131 -20.83 -21.29 -0.47
CA LEU A 131 -22.23 -21.38 -0.07
C LEU A 131 -23.08 -22.21 -1.05
N ARG A 132 -22.70 -22.22 -2.32
CA ARG A 132 -23.41 -22.97 -3.37
C ARG A 132 -22.86 -24.39 -3.55
N GLY A 133 -21.76 -24.74 -2.91
CA GLY A 133 -21.06 -26.00 -3.14
C GLY A 133 -20.62 -26.18 -4.60
N LYS A 134 -20.22 -25.09 -5.26
CA LYS A 134 -19.78 -25.07 -6.65
C LYS A 134 -18.31 -24.69 -6.72
N GLU A 135 -17.60 -25.32 -7.64
CA GLU A 135 -16.24 -24.91 -7.97
C GLU A 135 -16.27 -23.53 -8.65
N ILE A 136 -15.39 -22.64 -8.18
CA ILE A 136 -15.13 -21.33 -8.77
C ILE A 136 -13.62 -21.19 -8.91
N ILE A 137 -13.17 -20.85 -10.10
CA ILE A 137 -11.76 -20.56 -10.39
C ILE A 137 -11.61 -19.06 -10.58
N LEU A 138 -10.76 -18.43 -9.78
CA LEU A 138 -10.37 -17.02 -9.91
C LEU A 138 -8.93 -16.98 -10.40
N SER A 139 -8.74 -16.57 -11.64
CA SER A 139 -7.41 -16.54 -12.27
C SER A 139 -6.70 -15.22 -12.05
N ASN A 140 -5.36 -15.27 -12.03
CA ASN A 140 -4.50 -14.08 -11.97
C ASN A 140 -4.78 -13.19 -10.75
N MET A 141 -4.97 -13.80 -9.58
CA MET A 141 -5.26 -13.10 -8.33
C MET A 141 -3.98 -12.73 -7.60
N LEU A 142 -3.97 -11.56 -6.97
CA LEU A 142 -2.88 -11.12 -6.11
C LEU A 142 -2.88 -11.94 -4.80
N ILE A 143 -1.80 -12.70 -4.56
CA ILE A 143 -1.65 -13.61 -3.42
C ILE A 143 -0.64 -13.04 -2.40
N ASN A 144 -0.76 -11.75 -2.11
CA ASN A 144 0.07 -11.12 -1.10
C ASN A 144 -0.31 -11.61 0.30
N GLU A 145 0.67 -12.14 1.04
CA GLU A 145 0.49 -12.70 2.38
C GLU A 145 -0.27 -11.79 3.37
N ARG A 146 -0.06 -10.47 3.25
CA ARG A 146 -0.68 -9.45 4.10
C ARG A 146 -2.14 -9.17 3.71
N ARG A 147 -2.64 -9.83 2.66
CA ARG A 147 -4.03 -9.74 2.19
C ARG A 147 -4.79 -11.07 2.30
N LEU A 148 -4.11 -12.16 2.59
CA LEU A 148 -4.73 -13.49 2.66
C LEU A 148 -5.46 -13.79 3.97
N GLY A 149 -5.64 -12.83 4.87
CA GLY A 149 -6.32 -13.04 6.15
C GLY A 149 -7.69 -13.70 6.00
N PHE A 150 -8.51 -13.25 5.05
CA PHE A 150 -9.80 -13.85 4.73
C PHE A 150 -9.67 -15.33 4.32
N ILE A 151 -8.76 -15.65 3.42
CA ILE A 151 -8.51 -17.03 2.98
C ILE A 151 -8.04 -17.91 4.15
N LYS A 152 -7.14 -17.38 4.99
CA LYS A 152 -6.66 -18.10 6.18
C LYS A 152 -7.80 -18.42 7.15
N VAL A 153 -8.74 -17.52 7.34
CA VAL A 153 -9.94 -17.74 8.17
C VAL A 153 -10.83 -18.82 7.55
N LEU A 154 -11.13 -18.74 6.27
CA LEU A 154 -11.95 -19.75 5.58
C LEU A 154 -11.32 -21.15 5.63
N LYS A 155 -10.01 -21.26 5.43
CA LYS A 155 -9.29 -22.55 5.57
C LYS A 155 -9.38 -23.11 7.01
N ARG A 156 -9.34 -22.26 8.03
CA ARG A 156 -9.57 -22.68 9.41
C ARG A 156 -11.01 -23.13 9.68
N MET A 157 -11.96 -22.67 8.86
CA MET A 157 -13.34 -23.14 8.84
C MET A 157 -13.54 -24.36 7.92
N GLU A 158 -12.44 -25.05 7.55
CA GLU A 158 -12.44 -26.25 6.72
C GLU A 158 -12.91 -26.03 5.27
N ALA A 159 -12.92 -24.77 4.80
CA ALA A 159 -13.24 -24.49 3.42
C ALA A 159 -12.16 -25.07 2.48
N LYS A 160 -12.60 -25.78 1.45
CA LYS A 160 -11.73 -26.34 0.40
C LYS A 160 -11.33 -25.23 -0.56
N ILE A 161 -10.20 -24.60 -0.28
CA ILE A 161 -9.61 -23.53 -1.11
C ILE A 161 -8.18 -23.91 -1.41
N GLU A 162 -7.85 -23.98 -2.69
CA GLU A 162 -6.50 -24.20 -3.19
C GLU A 162 -5.98 -22.93 -3.87
N ILE A 163 -4.67 -22.72 -3.78
CA ILE A 163 -3.98 -21.67 -4.53
C ILE A 163 -3.06 -22.39 -5.50
N LEU A 164 -3.28 -22.16 -6.77
CA LEU A 164 -2.61 -22.85 -7.87
C LEU A 164 -1.78 -21.87 -8.70
N ASN A 165 -0.87 -22.42 -9.51
CA ASN A 165 -0.08 -21.62 -10.47
C ASN A 165 0.63 -20.41 -9.87
N ILE A 166 1.13 -20.57 -8.64
CA ILE A 166 1.82 -19.51 -7.92
C ILE A 166 3.08 -19.11 -8.69
N ARG A 167 3.20 -17.82 -8.96
CA ARG A 167 4.36 -17.22 -9.62
C ARG A 167 4.63 -15.82 -9.05
N GLU A 168 5.79 -15.29 -9.34
CA GLU A 168 6.16 -13.92 -8.99
C GLU A 168 6.27 -13.08 -10.24
N GLU A 169 5.63 -11.90 -10.23
CA GLU A 169 5.71 -10.89 -11.28
C GLU A 169 5.89 -9.51 -10.64
N ASN A 170 6.95 -8.78 -11.04
CA ASN A 170 7.24 -7.44 -10.52
C ASN A 170 7.22 -7.37 -8.98
N ASN A 171 7.84 -8.34 -8.32
CA ASN A 171 7.90 -8.53 -6.87
C ASN A 171 6.53 -8.78 -6.19
N GLU A 172 5.47 -9.06 -6.93
CA GLU A 172 4.19 -9.50 -6.37
C GLU A 172 3.93 -10.97 -6.66
N VAL A 173 3.34 -11.65 -5.69
CA VAL A 173 2.97 -13.05 -5.82
C VAL A 173 1.56 -13.14 -6.39
N ILE A 174 1.40 -13.94 -7.46
CA ILE A 174 0.15 -14.11 -8.21
C ILE A 174 -0.16 -15.59 -8.32
N GLY A 175 -1.44 -15.95 -8.25
CA GLY A 175 -1.90 -17.33 -8.42
C GLY A 175 -3.27 -17.43 -9.06
#